data_23b39c6d07a78306117931bd58a52124
#
_entry.id   23b39c6d07a78306117931bd58a52124
#
_cell.length_a   1.000
_cell.length_b   1.000
_cell.length_c   1.000
_cell.angle_alpha   90.00
_cell.angle_beta   90.00
_cell.angle_gamma   90.00
#
_symmetry.space_group_name_H-M   'P 1'
#
loop_
_entity.id
_entity.type
_entity.pdbx_description
1 polymer ?
#
loop_
_entity_poly.entity_id
_entity_poly.type
_entity_poly.pdbx_seq_one_letter_code
_entity_poly.pdbx_strand_id
1 'polypeptide(L)'
;MLLCAYLVWSGLCASAADALALFAEKRTANRKGVTIPSQIRYVGYTEALRDPERGPPLVAALQMPPLYLIRKLTLILPPAGCEAANFTVEMVHAADLSQAAVLSAAAGGGGGP
;
A
#
# COMPACT_ATOMS: atom_id res chain seq x y z
N MET A 1 0.91 12.81 10.86
CA MET A 1 0.77 11.34 10.88
C MET A 1 1.48 10.71 12.08
N LEU A 2 2.81 10.83 12.26
CA LEU A 2 3.57 10.17 13.35
C LEU A 2 3.02 10.50 14.74
N LEU A 3 2.64 11.74 15.00
CA LEU A 3 2.05 12.12 16.29
C LEU A 3 0.73 11.39 16.55
N CYS A 4 -0.14 11.28 15.55
CA CYS A 4 -1.40 10.53 15.71
C CYS A 4 -1.13 9.05 15.98
N ALA A 5 -0.19 8.44 15.27
CA ALA A 5 0.21 7.06 15.51
C ALA A 5 0.77 6.88 16.93
N TYR A 6 1.59 7.81 17.42
CA TYR A 6 2.10 7.81 18.79
C TYR A 6 0.99 7.92 19.83
N LEU A 7 -0.01 8.81 19.62
CA LEU A 7 -1.15 8.97 20.52
C LEU A 7 -1.96 7.68 20.65
N VAL A 8 -2.14 6.96 19.55
CA VAL A 8 -2.79 5.64 19.56
C VAL A 8 -1.91 4.62 20.27
N TRP A 9 -0.63 4.52 19.87
CA TRP A 9 0.29 3.52 20.41
C TRP A 9 0.51 3.65 21.91
N SER A 10 0.66 4.88 22.41
CA SER A 10 0.85 5.17 23.84
C SER A 10 -0.42 5.00 24.68
N GLY A 11 -1.60 4.87 24.06
CA GLY A 11 -2.88 4.77 24.75
C GLY A 11 -3.47 6.11 25.19
N LEU A 12 -2.86 7.23 24.80
CA LEU A 12 -3.44 8.56 25.05
C LEU A 12 -4.73 8.80 24.28
N CYS A 13 -4.88 8.16 23.11
CA CYS A 13 -6.14 8.09 22.39
C CYS A 13 -6.57 6.63 22.26
N ALA A 14 -7.87 6.37 22.41
CA ALA A 14 -8.42 5.02 22.34
C ALA A 14 -8.42 4.48 20.92
N SER A 15 -8.64 5.34 19.92
CA SER A 15 -8.76 4.98 18.52
C SER A 15 -7.94 5.89 17.60
N ALA A 16 -7.73 5.43 16.36
CA ALA A 16 -7.13 6.24 15.30
C ALA A 16 -7.99 7.48 14.99
N ALA A 17 -9.32 7.33 15.03
CA ALA A 17 -10.25 8.44 14.81
C ALA A 17 -10.09 9.53 15.87
N ASP A 18 -10.00 9.16 17.16
CA ASP A 18 -9.79 10.11 18.25
C ASP A 18 -8.45 10.85 18.11
N ALA A 19 -7.39 10.14 17.77
CA ALA A 19 -6.07 10.74 17.56
C ALA A 19 -6.05 11.72 16.39
N LEU A 20 -6.72 11.39 15.29
CA LEU A 20 -6.85 12.26 14.12
C LEU A 20 -7.69 13.50 14.44
N ALA A 21 -8.80 13.35 15.18
CA ALA A 21 -9.67 14.45 15.60
C ALA A 21 -8.93 15.40 16.57
N LEU A 22 -8.25 14.86 17.57
CA LEU A 22 -7.44 15.63 18.51
C LEU A 22 -6.33 16.41 17.79
N PHE A 23 -5.64 15.79 16.86
CA PHE A 23 -4.61 16.45 16.04
C PHE A 23 -5.21 17.59 15.20
N ALA A 24 -6.36 17.35 14.57
CA ALA A 24 -7.04 18.35 13.76
C ALA A 24 -7.43 19.58 14.61
N GLU A 25 -7.96 19.34 15.81
CA GLU A 25 -8.37 20.41 16.73
C GLU A 25 -7.19 21.24 17.24
N LYS A 26 -6.11 20.55 17.70
CA LYS A 26 -5.01 21.23 18.40
C LYS A 26 -3.95 21.80 17.46
N ARG A 27 -3.82 21.28 16.25
CA ARG A 27 -2.70 21.58 15.37
C ARG A 27 -3.06 22.40 14.14
N THR A 28 -4.33 22.42 13.71
CA THR A 28 -4.74 23.09 12.49
C THR A 28 -5.88 24.08 12.73
N ALA A 29 -5.69 25.34 12.28
CA ALA A 29 -6.71 26.37 12.41
C ALA A 29 -8.01 26.03 11.65
N ASN A 30 -7.89 25.31 10.55
CA ASN A 30 -9.01 24.88 9.70
C ASN A 30 -9.60 23.52 10.12
N ARG A 31 -9.10 22.90 11.18
CA ARG A 31 -9.51 21.58 11.72
C ARG A 31 -9.45 20.42 10.69
N LYS A 32 -8.71 20.56 9.60
CA LYS A 32 -8.58 19.49 8.60
C LYS A 32 -7.59 18.39 9.01
N GLY A 33 -6.61 18.72 9.86
CA GLY A 33 -5.65 17.74 10.39
C GLY A 33 -4.87 16.99 9.31
N VAL A 34 -4.88 15.66 9.40
CA VAL A 34 -4.27 14.78 8.39
C VAL A 34 -5.29 14.53 7.29
N THR A 35 -5.00 14.95 6.07
CA THR A 35 -5.92 14.88 4.93
C THR A 35 -5.54 13.85 3.89
N ILE A 36 -4.29 13.35 3.90
CA ILE A 36 -3.80 12.38 2.92
C ILE A 36 -4.33 10.98 3.28
N PRO A 37 -5.10 10.32 2.37
CA PRO A 37 -5.76 9.05 2.69
C PRO A 37 -4.80 7.94 3.14
N SER A 38 -3.61 7.84 2.53
CA SER A 38 -2.60 6.87 2.95
C SER A 38 -2.13 7.11 4.39
N GLN A 39 -1.92 8.36 4.78
CA GLN A 39 -1.50 8.71 6.14
C GLN A 39 -2.57 8.37 7.18
N ILE A 40 -3.84 8.59 6.84
CA ILE A 40 -4.98 8.19 7.69
C ILE A 40 -4.99 6.67 7.89
N ARG A 41 -4.81 5.90 6.79
CA ARG A 41 -4.73 4.43 6.88
C ARG A 41 -3.59 3.96 7.78
N TYR A 42 -2.41 4.59 7.72
CA TYR A 42 -1.28 4.20 8.57
C TYR A 42 -1.56 4.42 10.07
N VAL A 43 -2.32 5.44 10.45
CA VAL A 43 -2.77 5.60 11.85
C VAL A 43 -3.71 4.45 12.24
N GLY A 44 -4.63 4.06 11.35
CA GLY A 44 -5.49 2.89 11.55
C GLY A 44 -4.71 1.55 11.66
N TYR A 45 -3.62 1.39 10.92
CA TYR A 45 -2.75 0.22 11.08
C TYR A 45 -2.08 0.17 12.46
N THR A 46 -1.70 1.33 13.02
CA THR A 46 -1.16 1.39 14.38
C THR A 46 -2.19 0.95 15.42
N GLU A 47 -3.45 1.33 15.25
CA GLU A 47 -4.56 0.85 16.08
C GLU A 47 -4.72 -0.67 15.98
N ALA A 48 -4.74 -1.22 14.76
CA ALA A 48 -4.86 -2.66 14.54
C ALA A 48 -3.68 -3.45 15.15
N LEU A 49 -2.46 -2.90 15.09
CA LEU A 49 -1.27 -3.54 15.69
C LEU A 49 -1.32 -3.55 17.22
N ARG A 50 -1.99 -2.58 17.82
CA ARG A 50 -2.16 -2.49 19.27
C ARG A 50 -3.27 -3.40 19.80
N ASP A 51 -4.19 -3.80 18.97
CA ASP A 51 -5.28 -4.70 19.32
C ASP A 51 -4.70 -6.05 19.80
N PRO A 52 -5.08 -6.55 21.00
CA PRO A 52 -4.50 -7.76 21.56
C PRO A 52 -4.82 -9.04 20.75
N GLU A 53 -5.92 -9.05 20.01
CA GLU A 53 -6.31 -10.19 19.19
C GLU A 53 -5.74 -10.10 17.76
N ARG A 54 -5.73 -8.90 17.17
CA ARG A 54 -5.31 -8.65 15.79
C ARG A 54 -3.81 -8.35 15.67
N GLY A 55 -3.21 -7.72 16.67
CA GLY A 55 -1.82 -7.26 16.64
C GLY A 55 -0.82 -8.40 16.45
N PRO A 56 -0.83 -9.48 17.26
CA PRO A 56 0.15 -10.56 17.15
C PRO A 56 0.19 -11.22 15.76
N PRO A 57 -0.93 -11.63 15.15
CA PRO A 57 -0.90 -12.19 13.79
C PRO A 57 -0.46 -11.17 12.73
N LEU A 58 -0.77 -9.89 12.88
CA LEU A 58 -0.30 -8.84 11.97
C LEU A 58 1.22 -8.66 12.06
N VAL A 59 1.78 -8.63 13.26
CA VAL A 59 3.25 -8.56 13.46
C VAL A 59 3.93 -9.77 12.83
N ALA A 60 3.40 -10.97 13.05
CA ALA A 60 3.93 -12.19 12.44
C ALA A 60 3.89 -12.13 10.89
N ALA A 61 2.80 -11.64 10.33
CA ALA A 61 2.67 -11.45 8.88
C ALA A 61 3.65 -10.41 8.31
N LEU A 62 3.99 -9.38 9.08
CA LEU A 62 4.99 -8.38 8.68
C LEU A 62 6.42 -8.94 8.71
N GLN A 63 6.71 -9.87 9.63
CA GLN A 63 8.02 -10.52 9.74
C GLN A 63 8.23 -11.58 8.65
N MET A 64 7.14 -12.22 8.23
CA MET A 64 7.14 -13.23 7.17
C MET A 64 6.07 -12.87 6.13
N PRO A 65 6.32 -11.90 5.24
CA PRO A 65 5.34 -11.49 4.27
C PRO A 65 4.95 -12.66 3.37
N PRO A 66 3.66 -12.81 3.06
CA PRO A 66 3.20 -13.90 2.20
C PRO A 66 3.80 -13.78 0.80
N LEU A 67 4.12 -14.91 0.21
CA LEU A 67 4.52 -14.98 -1.19
C LEU A 67 3.27 -14.84 -2.07
N TYR A 68 3.31 -13.91 -3.00
CA TYR A 68 2.24 -13.69 -3.97
C TYR A 68 2.65 -14.19 -5.35
N LEU A 69 1.77 -14.94 -5.99
CA LEU A 69 1.92 -15.32 -7.39
C LEU A 69 0.99 -14.44 -8.23
N ILE A 70 1.56 -13.62 -9.10
CA ILE A 70 0.78 -12.84 -10.07
C ILE A 70 0.33 -13.79 -11.18
N ARG A 71 -0.96 -14.12 -11.23
CA ARG A 71 -1.51 -15.01 -12.26
C ARG A 71 -1.96 -14.27 -13.50
N LYS A 72 -2.35 -13.00 -13.37
CA LYS A 72 -2.88 -12.22 -14.49
C LYS A 72 -2.64 -10.74 -14.25
N LEU A 73 -2.17 -10.06 -15.27
CA LEU A 73 -2.14 -8.60 -15.37
C LEU A 73 -3.09 -8.19 -16.50
N THR A 74 -4.03 -7.31 -16.23
CA THR A 74 -5.00 -6.81 -17.21
C THR A 74 -4.86 -5.31 -17.33
N LEU A 75 -4.57 -4.82 -18.52
CA LEU A 75 -4.62 -3.40 -18.86
C LEU A 75 -6.02 -3.03 -19.31
N ILE A 76 -6.63 -2.05 -18.66
CA ILE A 76 -7.98 -1.58 -18.99
C ILE A 76 -7.86 -0.20 -19.59
N LEU A 77 -8.44 -0.01 -20.77
CA LEU A 77 -8.47 1.26 -21.50
C LEU A 77 -7.07 1.89 -21.67
N PRO A 78 -6.16 1.24 -22.38
CA PRO A 78 -4.86 1.85 -22.67
C PRO A 78 -5.07 3.16 -23.46
N PRO A 79 -4.19 4.15 -23.31
CA PRO A 79 -4.24 5.38 -24.09
C PRO A 79 -4.31 5.10 -25.60
N ALA A 80 -5.00 5.94 -26.35
CA ALA A 80 -5.10 5.84 -27.79
C ALA A 80 -3.67 5.83 -28.41
N GLY A 81 -3.40 4.89 -29.31
CA GLY A 81 -2.08 4.71 -29.94
C GLY A 81 -1.15 3.76 -29.19
N CYS A 82 -1.56 3.20 -28.06
CA CYS A 82 -0.83 2.14 -27.38
C CYS A 82 -1.29 0.78 -27.90
N GLU A 83 -0.43 0.10 -28.62
CA GLU A 83 -0.63 -1.29 -29.04
C GLU A 83 -0.01 -2.26 -28.02
N ALA A 84 -0.50 -3.50 -27.98
CA ALA A 84 -0.03 -4.50 -27.02
C ALA A 84 1.49 -4.76 -27.12
N ALA A 85 2.08 -4.59 -28.31
CA ALA A 85 3.52 -4.73 -28.55
C ALA A 85 4.37 -3.62 -27.90
N ASN A 86 3.74 -2.52 -27.43
CA ASN A 86 4.45 -1.37 -26.86
C ASN A 86 4.56 -1.44 -25.33
N PHE A 87 4.14 -2.55 -24.72
CA PHE A 87 4.21 -2.71 -23.27
C PHE A 87 5.28 -3.71 -22.87
N THR A 88 6.13 -3.29 -21.95
CA THR A 88 7.07 -4.17 -21.26
C THR A 88 6.65 -4.21 -19.78
N VAL A 89 6.53 -5.40 -19.22
CA VAL A 89 6.29 -5.61 -17.80
C VAL A 89 7.58 -6.08 -17.17
N GLU A 90 8.13 -5.27 -16.28
CA GLU A 90 9.32 -5.59 -15.53
C GLU A 90 8.95 -5.92 -14.09
N MET A 91 9.36 -7.07 -13.57
CA MET A 91 9.20 -7.47 -12.20
C MET A 91 10.55 -7.42 -11.49
N VAL A 92 10.67 -6.54 -10.52
CA VAL A 92 11.88 -6.37 -9.72
C VAL A 92 11.64 -6.89 -8.32
N HIS A 93 12.49 -7.79 -7.84
CA HIS A 93 12.43 -8.25 -6.45
C HIS A 93 12.97 -7.16 -5.53
N ALA A 94 12.20 -6.79 -4.50
CA ALA A 94 12.54 -5.66 -3.62
C ALA A 94 13.86 -5.83 -2.86
N ALA A 95 14.27 -7.07 -2.60
CA ALA A 95 15.53 -7.38 -1.91
C ALA A 95 16.74 -7.48 -2.84
N ASP A 96 16.51 -7.59 -4.13
CA ASP A 96 17.59 -7.75 -5.12
C ASP A 96 17.33 -6.86 -6.35
N LEU A 97 17.55 -5.57 -6.14
CA LEU A 97 17.43 -4.57 -7.21
C LEU A 97 18.45 -4.76 -8.33
N SER A 98 19.41 -5.69 -8.19
CA SER A 98 20.41 -6.00 -9.20
C SER A 98 19.94 -7.03 -10.25
N GLN A 99 18.83 -7.74 -9.98
CA GLN A 99 18.27 -8.74 -10.88
C GLN A 99 16.84 -8.37 -11.29
N ALA A 100 16.73 -7.49 -12.27
CA ALA A 100 15.46 -7.20 -12.93
C ALA A 100 15.10 -8.36 -13.87
N ALA A 101 14.03 -9.09 -13.55
CA ALA A 101 13.45 -10.05 -14.46
C ALA A 101 12.54 -9.31 -15.45
N VAL A 102 13.01 -9.11 -16.66
CA VAL A 102 12.21 -8.52 -17.75
C VAL A 102 11.31 -9.60 -18.34
N LEU A 103 10.01 -9.52 -18.05
CA LEU A 103 9.00 -10.32 -18.73
C LEU A 103 8.54 -9.56 -19.98
N SER A 104 9.15 -9.86 -21.11
CA SER A 104 8.64 -9.43 -22.41
C SER A 104 7.41 -10.27 -22.76
N ALA A 105 6.22 -9.67 -22.70
CA ALA A 105 5.04 -10.26 -23.30
C ALA A 105 5.11 -10.04 -24.82
N ALA A 106 5.84 -10.91 -25.52
CA ALA A 106 5.70 -11.01 -26.96
C ALA A 106 4.27 -11.50 -27.22
N ALA A 107 3.39 -10.61 -27.67
CA ALA A 107 2.13 -11.01 -28.27
C ALA A 107 2.49 -11.87 -29.49
N GLY A 108 2.33 -13.18 -29.37
CA GLY A 108 2.47 -14.09 -30.47
C GLY A 108 1.43 -13.74 -31.55
N GLY A 109 1.85 -13.00 -32.54
CA GLY A 109 1.12 -12.85 -33.80
C GLY A 109 1.07 -14.21 -34.47
N GLY A 110 0.01 -14.96 -34.20
CA GLY A 110 -0.37 -16.12 -35.00
C GLY A 110 -0.85 -15.63 -36.35
N GLY A 111 0.09 -15.40 -37.27
CA GLY A 111 -0.21 -15.39 -38.69
C GLY A 111 -0.40 -16.84 -39.13
N GLY A 112 -1.66 -17.27 -39.28
CA GLY A 112 -2.01 -18.42 -40.04
C GLY A 112 -2.20 -17.99 -41.49
N PRO A 113 -1.86 -18.87 -42.49
CA PRO A 113 -2.05 -18.61 -43.90
C PRO A 113 -3.54 -18.50 -44.24
#